data_701d53a116e37e9fd0f1ba3ebfe691ee
#
_entry.id   701d53a116e37e9fd0f1ba3ebfe691ee
#
_cell.length_a   1.000
_cell.length_b   1.000
_cell.length_c   1.000
_cell.angle_alpha   90.00
_cell.angle_beta   90.00
_cell.angle_gamma   90.00
#
_symmetry.space_group_name_H-M   'P 1'
#
loop_
_entity.id
_entity.type
_entity.pdbx_description
1 polymer ?
#
loop_
_entity_poly.entity_id
_entity_poly.type
_entity_poly.pdbx_seq_one_letter_code
_entity_poly.pdbx_strand_id
1 'polypeptide(L)'
;MEPVQAVGQVFSPLDEELALLPGSLTPRQREHLAHLAVWMPYARAQEMLEEFLGIQVSEPTVRRGTQRAGALYEARQTAQSQQACQAEAPATPCEKQVISTDGAYVPLIKGEWAEVRTVAIGQVKEKVTKRGQREVHTGQLSYFSRMTDAQTFGDLAEVEMRRRGVSQAKAVCAVTDGADWRKALH
;
A
#
# COMPACT_ATOMS: atom_id res chain seq x y z
N MET A 1 14.24 55.03 2.61
CA MET A 1 14.22 53.57 2.46
C MET A 1 13.92 53.03 3.83
N GLU A 2 12.64 52.74 4.10
CA GLU A 2 12.22 52.14 5.37
C GLU A 2 12.39 50.62 5.30
N PRO A 3 12.86 49.97 6.37
CA PRO A 3 12.97 48.52 6.38
C PRO A 3 11.56 47.88 6.51
N VAL A 4 11.26 46.95 5.61
CA VAL A 4 10.06 46.11 5.67
C VAL A 4 10.13 45.31 6.97
N GLN A 5 9.19 45.58 7.89
CA GLN A 5 9.00 44.81 9.10
C GLN A 5 8.65 43.36 8.73
N ALA A 6 9.44 42.43 9.22
CA ALA A 6 9.11 41.01 9.17
C ALA A 6 7.78 40.77 9.88
N VAL A 7 6.79 40.32 9.15
CA VAL A 7 5.51 39.85 9.71
C VAL A 7 5.84 38.69 10.65
N GLY A 8 5.68 38.90 11.94
CA GLY A 8 5.92 37.88 12.96
C GLY A 8 5.06 36.65 12.67
N GLN A 9 5.66 35.47 12.69
CA GLN A 9 4.95 34.22 12.65
C GLN A 9 3.95 34.21 13.81
N VAL A 10 2.66 34.19 13.47
CA VAL A 10 1.60 34.00 14.46
C VAL A 10 1.67 32.53 14.89
N PHE A 11 2.10 32.33 16.11
CA PHE A 11 2.11 31.01 16.74
C PHE A 11 0.67 30.63 17.12
N SER A 12 0.18 29.51 16.63
CA SER A 12 -1.09 28.92 17.03
C SER A 12 -0.81 27.60 17.78
N PRO A 13 -1.20 27.47 19.05
CA PRO A 13 -1.04 26.21 19.79
C PRO A 13 -1.73 25.03 19.09
N LEU A 14 -2.84 25.29 18.38
CA LEU A 14 -3.56 24.29 17.62
C LEU A 14 -2.76 23.77 16.41
N ASP A 15 -1.94 24.61 15.79
CA ASP A 15 -1.09 24.22 14.65
C ASP A 15 0.02 23.25 15.12
N GLU A 16 0.52 23.43 16.32
CA GLU A 16 1.52 22.54 16.94
C GLU A 16 0.90 21.17 17.28
N GLU A 17 -0.26 21.17 17.92
CA GLU A 17 -1.01 19.96 18.30
C GLU A 17 -1.45 19.14 17.06
N LEU A 18 -1.81 19.82 15.98
CA LEU A 18 -2.16 19.21 14.70
C LEU A 18 -0.95 18.97 13.77
N ALA A 19 0.27 19.26 14.23
CA ALA A 19 1.50 19.21 13.42
C ALA A 19 1.38 19.99 12.10
N LEU A 20 0.74 21.16 12.16
CA LEU A 20 0.56 22.06 11.02
C LEU A 20 1.70 23.06 10.99
N LEU A 21 2.50 22.98 9.93
CA LEU A 21 3.41 24.08 9.58
C LEU A 21 2.61 25.11 8.77
N PRO A 22 2.97 26.42 8.82
CA PRO A 22 2.35 27.45 8.00
C PRO A 22 2.28 27.03 6.53
N GLY A 23 1.11 27.04 5.93
CA GLY A 23 0.88 26.57 4.57
C GLY A 23 0.89 25.04 4.39
N SER A 24 0.91 24.25 5.47
CA SER A 24 0.84 22.80 5.40
C SER A 24 -0.59 22.27 5.39
N LEU A 25 -0.76 21.14 4.71
CA LEU A 25 -2.02 20.42 4.71
C LEU A 25 -2.29 19.78 6.07
N THR A 26 -3.54 19.79 6.53
CA THR A 26 -3.98 19.04 7.71
C THR A 26 -3.76 17.53 7.49
N PRO A 27 -3.72 16.70 8.54
CA PRO A 27 -3.62 15.25 8.39
C PRO A 27 -4.72 14.69 7.47
N ARG A 28 -5.94 15.17 7.58
CA ARG A 28 -7.07 14.76 6.73
C ARG A 28 -6.91 15.16 5.27
N GLN A 29 -6.41 16.37 5.02
CA GLN A 29 -6.11 16.82 3.66
C GLN A 29 -4.98 16.00 3.02
N ARG A 30 -3.95 15.63 3.79
CA ARG A 30 -2.87 14.73 3.31
C ARG A 30 -3.41 13.34 2.97
N GLU A 31 -4.35 12.83 3.74
CA GLU A 31 -5.01 11.55 3.45
C GLU A 31 -5.79 11.63 2.13
N HIS A 32 -6.59 12.68 1.91
CA HIS A 32 -7.30 12.87 0.66
C HIS A 32 -6.35 13.00 -0.54
N LEU A 33 -5.27 13.76 -0.37
CA LEU A 33 -4.23 13.91 -1.40
C LEU A 33 -3.63 12.55 -1.78
N ALA A 34 -3.22 11.77 -0.79
CA ALA A 34 -2.63 10.46 -1.04
C ALA A 34 -3.63 9.51 -1.71
N HIS A 35 -4.88 9.48 -1.26
CA HIS A 35 -5.93 8.67 -1.86
C HIS A 35 -6.18 9.01 -3.33
N LEU A 36 -6.34 10.28 -3.67
CA LEU A 36 -6.56 10.69 -5.05
C LEU A 36 -5.36 10.35 -5.94
N ALA A 37 -4.14 10.61 -5.45
CA ALA A 37 -2.93 10.39 -6.21
C ALA A 37 -2.58 8.90 -6.45
N VAL A 38 -3.19 7.97 -5.71
CA VAL A 38 -3.11 6.52 -5.99
C VAL A 38 -3.96 6.13 -7.19
N TRP A 39 -5.07 6.84 -7.44
CA TRP A 39 -6.02 6.49 -8.49
C TRP A 39 -5.80 7.24 -9.80
N MET A 40 -5.08 8.35 -9.78
CA MET A 40 -4.95 9.22 -10.94
C MET A 40 -3.60 9.93 -11.00
N PRO A 41 -3.19 10.47 -12.17
CA PRO A 41 -1.98 11.30 -12.29
C PRO A 41 -1.99 12.50 -11.34
N TYR A 42 -0.83 12.92 -10.88
CA TYR A 42 -0.69 13.99 -9.88
C TYR A 42 -1.34 15.31 -10.29
N ALA A 43 -1.23 15.69 -11.56
CA ALA A 43 -1.91 16.88 -12.08
C ALA A 43 -3.43 16.77 -11.92
N ARG A 44 -4.01 15.60 -12.25
CA ARG A 44 -5.44 15.39 -12.08
C ARG A 44 -5.87 15.33 -10.63
N ALA A 45 -5.06 14.73 -9.77
CA ALA A 45 -5.31 14.72 -8.32
C ALA A 45 -5.29 16.15 -7.75
N GLN A 46 -4.41 17.03 -8.23
CA GLN A 46 -4.39 18.45 -7.89
C GLN A 46 -5.73 19.13 -8.25
N GLU A 47 -6.19 18.97 -9.49
CA GLU A 47 -7.47 19.54 -9.95
C GLU A 47 -8.65 19.07 -9.10
N MET A 48 -8.71 17.77 -8.79
CA MET A 48 -9.78 17.20 -7.97
C MET A 48 -9.75 17.72 -6.52
N LEU A 49 -8.56 17.92 -5.95
CA LEU A 49 -8.42 18.51 -4.61
C LEU A 49 -8.96 19.93 -4.57
N GLU A 50 -8.69 20.72 -5.60
CA GLU A 50 -9.19 22.09 -5.69
C GLU A 50 -10.70 22.12 -5.95
N GLU A 51 -11.18 21.36 -6.93
CA GLU A 51 -12.58 21.37 -7.36
C GLU A 51 -13.55 20.86 -6.27
N PHE A 52 -13.22 19.73 -5.63
CA PHE A 52 -14.12 19.10 -4.67
C PHE A 52 -13.89 19.47 -3.21
N LEU A 53 -12.67 19.86 -2.86
CA LEU A 53 -12.30 20.08 -1.46
C LEU A 53 -11.80 21.51 -1.19
N GLY A 54 -11.67 22.34 -2.23
CA GLY A 54 -11.14 23.70 -2.11
C GLY A 54 -9.68 23.76 -1.66
N ILE A 55 -8.94 22.65 -1.84
CA ILE A 55 -7.55 22.52 -1.40
C ILE A 55 -6.63 22.93 -2.55
N GLN A 56 -6.02 24.10 -2.44
CA GLN A 56 -5.07 24.60 -3.42
C GLN A 56 -3.66 24.12 -3.11
N VAL A 57 -3.14 23.26 -3.97
CA VAL A 57 -1.76 22.74 -3.91
C VAL A 57 -1.17 22.68 -5.30
N SER A 58 0.14 22.67 -5.39
CA SER A 58 0.83 22.46 -6.68
C SER A 58 1.04 20.96 -6.95
N GLU A 59 1.13 20.57 -8.23
CA GLU A 59 1.44 19.18 -8.62
C GLU A 59 2.71 18.64 -7.94
N PRO A 60 3.84 19.38 -7.84
CA PRO A 60 5.00 18.92 -7.07
C PRO A 60 4.70 18.65 -5.59
N THR A 61 3.74 19.36 -4.99
CA THR A 61 3.30 19.13 -3.61
C THR A 61 2.50 17.82 -3.51
N VAL A 62 1.60 17.57 -4.47
CA VAL A 62 0.88 16.29 -4.56
C VAL A 62 1.87 15.14 -4.68
N ARG A 63 2.81 15.23 -5.61
CA ARG A 63 3.84 14.20 -5.80
C ARG A 63 4.65 13.94 -4.53
N ARG A 64 5.22 14.97 -3.91
CA ARG A 64 6.03 14.81 -2.68
C ARG A 64 5.21 14.25 -1.53
N GLY A 65 3.97 14.71 -1.36
CA GLY A 65 3.06 14.22 -0.33
C GLY A 65 2.75 12.74 -0.49
N THR A 66 2.46 12.31 -1.72
CA THR A 66 2.17 10.91 -2.05
C THR A 66 3.41 10.02 -1.87
N GLN A 67 4.57 10.46 -2.35
CA GLN A 67 5.83 9.72 -2.17
C GLN A 67 6.18 9.55 -0.69
N ARG A 68 6.00 10.61 0.13
CA ARG A 68 6.21 10.53 1.58
C ARG A 68 5.24 9.56 2.24
N ALA A 69 3.96 9.59 1.88
CA ALA A 69 2.97 8.66 2.39
C ALA A 69 3.32 7.21 2.04
N GLY A 70 3.74 6.96 0.79
CA GLY A 70 4.20 5.65 0.33
C GLY A 70 5.41 5.13 1.12
N ALA A 71 6.43 5.97 1.30
CA ALA A 71 7.63 5.61 2.07
C ALA A 71 7.33 5.30 3.54
N LEU A 72 6.44 6.07 4.17
CA LEU A 72 5.99 5.81 5.55
C LEU A 72 5.20 4.50 5.66
N TYR A 73 4.34 4.22 4.68
CA TYR A 73 3.59 2.98 4.62
C TYR A 73 4.51 1.76 4.46
N GLU A 74 5.48 1.86 3.55
CA GLU A 74 6.49 0.82 3.34
C GLU A 74 7.33 0.54 4.59
N ALA A 75 7.84 1.60 5.24
CA ALA A 75 8.59 1.48 6.48
C ALA A 75 7.77 0.83 7.60
N ARG A 76 6.50 1.21 7.72
CA ARG A 76 5.58 0.62 8.71
C ARG A 76 5.32 -0.85 8.42
N GLN A 77 5.06 -1.22 7.18
CA GLN A 77 4.88 -2.63 6.78
C GLN A 77 6.13 -3.45 7.09
N THR A 78 7.32 -2.93 6.76
CA THR A 78 8.59 -3.62 7.02
C THR A 78 8.82 -3.80 8.53
N ALA A 79 8.57 -2.78 9.34
CA ALA A 79 8.65 -2.88 10.79
C ALA A 79 7.65 -3.90 11.36
N GLN A 80 6.42 -3.91 10.86
CA GLN A 80 5.40 -4.90 11.23
C GLN A 80 5.82 -6.32 10.83
N SER A 81 6.46 -6.49 9.67
CA SER A 81 6.98 -7.77 9.24
C SER A 81 8.07 -8.28 10.17
N GLN A 82 9.00 -7.43 10.58
CA GLN A 82 10.04 -7.78 11.53
C GLN A 82 9.48 -8.19 12.91
N GLN A 83 8.42 -7.52 13.36
CA GLN A 83 7.72 -7.89 14.60
C GLN A 83 6.91 -9.17 14.45
N ALA A 84 6.30 -9.41 13.30
CA ALA A 84 5.47 -10.58 13.02
C ALA A 84 6.30 -11.88 12.88
N CYS A 85 7.60 -11.81 12.64
CA CYS A 85 8.49 -12.96 12.77
C CYS A 85 8.47 -13.57 14.18
N GLN A 86 8.05 -12.79 15.18
CA GLN A 86 7.92 -13.21 16.58
C GLN A 86 6.46 -13.48 16.99
N ALA A 87 5.49 -13.17 16.14
CA ALA A 87 4.07 -13.33 16.43
C ALA A 87 3.58 -14.74 16.09
N GLU A 88 2.73 -15.27 16.95
CA GLU A 88 2.01 -16.51 16.66
C GLU A 88 1.08 -16.34 15.46
N ALA A 89 0.94 -17.40 14.70
CA ALA A 89 0.00 -17.45 13.58
C ALA A 89 -1.46 -17.27 14.08
N PRO A 90 -2.40 -16.85 13.19
CA PRO A 90 -3.79 -16.61 13.59
C PRO A 90 -4.40 -17.82 14.31
N ALA A 91 -5.12 -17.56 15.39
CA ALA A 91 -5.73 -18.59 16.23
C ALA A 91 -6.78 -19.47 15.50
N THR A 92 -7.30 -19.04 14.36
CA THR A 92 -8.29 -19.77 13.58
C THR A 92 -7.74 -20.08 12.19
N PRO A 93 -7.37 -21.32 11.89
CA PRO A 93 -6.88 -21.72 10.58
C PRO A 93 -7.97 -21.52 9.51
N CYS A 94 -7.57 -20.95 8.37
CA CYS A 94 -8.46 -20.89 7.20
C CYS A 94 -8.52 -22.27 6.53
N GLU A 95 -9.70 -22.68 6.03
CA GLU A 95 -9.81 -23.98 5.34
C GLU A 95 -9.07 -23.98 4.01
N LYS A 96 -9.30 -22.96 3.19
CA LYS A 96 -8.74 -22.88 1.84
C LYS A 96 -8.25 -21.47 1.57
N GLN A 97 -7.03 -21.36 1.06
CA GLN A 97 -6.45 -20.09 0.64
C GLN A 97 -5.96 -20.17 -0.80
N VAL A 98 -5.96 -19.02 -1.45
CA VAL A 98 -5.29 -18.82 -2.74
C VAL A 98 -4.17 -17.80 -2.56
N ILE A 99 -3.03 -18.10 -3.16
CA ILE A 99 -1.90 -17.20 -3.29
C ILE A 99 -1.71 -16.92 -4.78
N SER A 100 -1.62 -15.68 -5.15
CA SER A 100 -1.25 -15.29 -6.51
C SER A 100 -0.02 -14.39 -6.46
N THR A 101 0.99 -14.72 -7.24
CA THR A 101 2.21 -13.92 -7.36
C THR A 101 2.34 -13.38 -8.77
N ASP A 102 2.66 -12.09 -8.88
CA ASP A 102 2.81 -11.40 -10.16
C ASP A 102 3.90 -10.34 -10.09
N GLY A 103 4.52 -10.03 -11.23
CA GLY A 103 5.50 -8.97 -11.38
C GLY A 103 5.11 -8.04 -12.52
N ALA A 104 5.09 -6.76 -12.25
CA ALA A 104 4.81 -5.73 -13.24
C ALA A 104 6.02 -4.80 -13.40
N TYR A 105 6.44 -4.56 -14.65
CA TYR A 105 7.46 -3.55 -14.92
C TYR A 105 6.83 -2.17 -14.99
N VAL A 106 7.40 -1.25 -14.23
CA VAL A 106 6.98 0.16 -14.20
C VAL A 106 8.10 1.06 -14.71
N PRO A 107 7.79 2.07 -15.54
CA PRO A 107 8.78 3.02 -15.99
C PRO A 107 9.17 3.97 -14.86
N LEU A 108 10.47 4.16 -14.67
CA LEU A 108 11.05 5.14 -13.75
C LEU A 108 11.45 6.42 -14.49
N ILE A 109 11.74 7.45 -13.72
CA ILE A 109 12.34 8.69 -14.25
C ILE A 109 13.66 8.34 -14.94
N LYS A 110 13.94 8.92 -16.11
CA LYS A 110 15.11 8.68 -16.96
C LYS A 110 15.05 7.42 -17.86
N GLY A 111 13.88 6.83 -18.05
CA GLY A 111 13.72 5.71 -18.97
C GLY A 111 14.19 4.35 -18.44
N GLU A 112 14.52 4.26 -17.18
CA GLU A 112 14.76 3.00 -16.51
C GLU A 112 13.44 2.28 -16.22
N TRP A 113 13.48 0.95 -16.14
CA TRP A 113 12.34 0.12 -15.76
C TRP A 113 12.66 -0.66 -14.49
N ALA A 114 11.70 -0.74 -13.59
CA ALA A 114 11.82 -1.55 -12.39
C ALA A 114 10.66 -2.52 -12.27
N GLU A 115 10.95 -3.70 -11.76
CA GLU A 115 9.95 -4.72 -11.49
C GLU A 115 9.34 -4.50 -10.10
N VAL A 116 8.02 -4.34 -10.05
CA VAL A 116 7.24 -4.37 -8.81
C VAL A 116 6.69 -5.77 -8.66
N ARG A 117 7.15 -6.49 -7.66
CA ARG A 117 6.68 -7.83 -7.32
C ARG A 117 5.53 -7.75 -6.35
N THR A 118 4.52 -8.57 -6.56
CA THR A 118 3.29 -8.55 -5.76
C THR A 118 2.91 -9.98 -5.38
N VAL A 119 2.50 -10.17 -4.13
CA VAL A 119 1.77 -11.35 -3.69
C VAL A 119 0.38 -10.92 -3.23
N ALA A 120 -0.64 -11.60 -3.72
CA ALA A 120 -2.02 -11.49 -3.28
C ALA A 120 -2.41 -12.78 -2.54
N ILE A 121 -3.01 -12.63 -1.36
CA ILE A 121 -3.45 -13.74 -0.53
C ILE A 121 -4.93 -13.58 -0.23
N GLY A 122 -5.73 -14.60 -0.47
CA GLY A 122 -7.16 -14.57 -0.25
C GLY A 122 -7.71 -15.85 0.34
N GLN A 123 -8.85 -15.75 1.05
CA GLN A 123 -9.60 -16.91 1.51
C GLN A 123 -10.55 -17.38 0.42
N VAL A 124 -10.58 -18.70 0.19
CA VAL A 124 -11.48 -19.32 -0.77
C VAL A 124 -12.70 -19.85 -0.04
N LYS A 125 -13.89 -19.46 -0.50
CA LYS A 125 -15.18 -19.93 -0.01
C LYS A 125 -15.97 -20.53 -1.15
N GLU A 126 -16.52 -21.70 -0.91
CA GLU A 126 -17.46 -22.34 -1.83
C GLU A 126 -18.89 -22.02 -1.40
N LYS A 127 -19.73 -21.66 -2.35
CA LYS A 127 -21.17 -21.50 -2.17
C LYS A 127 -21.89 -22.40 -3.17
N VAL A 128 -22.96 -23.02 -2.72
CA VAL A 128 -23.86 -23.74 -3.63
C VAL A 128 -25.01 -22.80 -3.97
N THR A 129 -25.19 -22.52 -5.25
CA THR A 129 -26.30 -21.68 -5.72
C THR A 129 -27.63 -22.40 -5.53
N LYS A 130 -28.74 -21.67 -5.61
CA LYS A 130 -30.10 -22.25 -5.57
C LYS A 130 -30.35 -23.27 -6.68
N ARG A 131 -29.53 -23.27 -7.74
CA ARG A 131 -29.57 -24.22 -8.85
C ARG A 131 -28.65 -25.43 -8.68
N GLY A 132 -28.04 -25.63 -7.48
CA GLY A 132 -27.13 -26.73 -7.20
C GLY A 132 -25.71 -26.57 -7.81
N GLN A 133 -25.39 -25.45 -8.43
CA GLN A 133 -24.07 -25.19 -8.97
C GLN A 133 -23.12 -24.73 -7.86
N ARG A 134 -21.87 -25.20 -7.88
CA ARG A 134 -20.81 -24.74 -6.99
C ARG A 134 -20.20 -23.47 -7.57
N GLU A 135 -20.20 -22.43 -6.79
CA GLU A 135 -19.48 -21.18 -7.08
C GLU A 135 -18.34 -21.00 -6.08
N VAL A 136 -17.18 -20.64 -6.60
CA VAL A 136 -15.98 -20.37 -5.81
C VAL A 136 -15.77 -18.85 -5.75
N HIS A 137 -15.69 -18.32 -4.55
CA HIS A 137 -15.45 -16.91 -4.31
C HIS A 137 -14.17 -16.72 -3.52
N THR A 138 -13.34 -15.79 -3.95
CA THR A 138 -12.18 -15.35 -3.17
C THR A 138 -12.55 -14.07 -2.43
N GLY A 139 -12.29 -14.04 -1.14
CA GLY A 139 -12.55 -12.87 -0.28
C GLY A 139 -11.40 -12.63 0.68
N GLN A 140 -11.51 -11.57 1.46
CA GLN A 140 -10.48 -11.14 2.41
C GLN A 140 -9.09 -11.05 1.76
N LEU A 141 -9.05 -10.48 0.56
CA LEU A 141 -7.82 -10.28 -0.18
C LEU A 141 -6.90 -9.31 0.55
N SER A 142 -5.63 -9.67 0.63
CA SER A 142 -4.54 -8.77 1.00
C SER A 142 -3.48 -8.76 -0.09
N TYR A 143 -2.87 -7.61 -0.27
CA TYR A 143 -1.82 -7.40 -1.26
C TYR A 143 -0.56 -6.93 -0.56
N PHE A 144 0.56 -7.50 -0.95
CA PHE A 144 1.87 -7.05 -0.52
C PHE A 144 2.74 -6.86 -1.77
N SER A 145 3.24 -5.65 -1.97
CA SER A 145 4.02 -5.30 -3.16
C SER A 145 5.31 -4.61 -2.78
N ARG A 146 6.40 -4.93 -3.48
CA ARG A 146 7.71 -4.27 -3.31
C ARG A 146 8.45 -4.16 -4.63
N MET A 147 9.18 -3.07 -4.74
CA MET A 147 10.17 -2.84 -5.79
C MET A 147 11.55 -3.15 -5.22
N THR A 148 11.89 -4.43 -5.16
CA THR A 148 13.15 -4.94 -4.59
C THR A 148 13.61 -6.18 -5.36
N ASP A 149 14.79 -6.72 -5.05
CA ASP A 149 15.25 -7.99 -5.61
C ASP A 149 14.34 -9.17 -5.19
N ALA A 150 14.48 -10.29 -5.90
CA ALA A 150 13.63 -11.46 -5.71
C ALA A 150 13.78 -12.08 -4.32
N GLN A 151 15.02 -12.14 -3.80
CA GLN A 151 15.29 -12.74 -2.49
C GLN A 151 14.66 -11.92 -1.36
N THR A 152 14.95 -10.62 -1.34
CA THR A 152 14.37 -9.70 -0.34
C THR A 152 12.83 -9.71 -0.39
N PHE A 153 12.27 -9.75 -1.62
CA PHE A 153 10.83 -9.87 -1.77
C PHE A 153 10.31 -11.18 -1.18
N GLY A 154 10.99 -12.30 -1.46
CA GLY A 154 10.63 -13.62 -0.94
C GLY A 154 10.56 -13.65 0.58
N ASP A 155 11.61 -13.16 1.24
CA ASP A 155 11.70 -13.10 2.69
C ASP A 155 10.56 -12.29 3.32
N LEU A 156 10.24 -11.13 2.73
CA LEU A 156 9.14 -10.28 3.18
C LEU A 156 7.76 -10.88 2.89
N ALA A 157 7.59 -11.52 1.73
CA ALA A 157 6.35 -12.17 1.34
C ALA A 157 6.06 -13.39 2.23
N GLU A 158 7.08 -14.16 2.62
CA GLU A 158 6.94 -15.27 3.58
C GLU A 158 6.36 -14.79 4.92
N VAL A 159 6.83 -13.64 5.42
CA VAL A 159 6.30 -13.06 6.65
C VAL A 159 4.81 -12.70 6.50
N GLU A 160 4.43 -12.12 5.37
CA GLU A 160 3.00 -11.80 5.12
C GLU A 160 2.17 -13.08 4.97
N MET A 161 2.67 -14.10 4.29
CA MET A 161 2.01 -15.42 4.20
C MET A 161 1.82 -16.05 5.59
N ARG A 162 2.84 -16.00 6.44
CA ARG A 162 2.78 -16.50 7.83
C ARG A 162 1.74 -15.73 8.64
N ARG A 163 1.75 -14.41 8.55
CA ARG A 163 0.78 -13.53 9.22
C ARG A 163 -0.66 -13.81 8.80
N ARG A 164 -0.87 -14.22 7.54
CA ARG A 164 -2.17 -14.60 6.99
C ARG A 164 -2.54 -16.06 7.28
N GLY A 165 -1.68 -16.81 7.97
CA GLY A 165 -1.93 -18.19 8.35
C GLY A 165 -1.90 -19.17 7.18
N VAL A 166 -1.13 -18.86 6.13
CA VAL A 166 -1.00 -19.73 4.94
C VAL A 166 -0.49 -21.11 5.33
N SER A 167 0.51 -21.18 6.19
CA SER A 167 1.10 -22.45 6.68
C SER A 167 0.13 -23.31 7.49
N GLN A 168 -0.96 -22.72 7.98
CA GLN A 168 -1.98 -23.42 8.77
C GLN A 168 -3.25 -23.74 7.97
N ALA A 169 -3.34 -23.25 6.72
CA ALA A 169 -4.47 -23.55 5.87
C ALA A 169 -4.52 -25.04 5.51
N LYS A 170 -5.73 -25.64 5.51
CA LYS A 170 -5.88 -27.05 5.12
C LYS A 170 -5.54 -27.31 3.66
N ALA A 171 -5.76 -26.33 2.81
CA ALA A 171 -5.40 -26.36 1.39
C ALA A 171 -5.00 -24.97 0.89
N VAL A 172 -3.92 -24.92 0.11
CA VAL A 172 -3.44 -23.70 -0.53
C VAL A 172 -3.37 -23.94 -2.04
N CYS A 173 -3.93 -23.02 -2.81
CA CYS A 173 -3.80 -23.00 -4.25
C CYS A 173 -2.87 -21.85 -4.63
N ALA A 174 -1.75 -22.17 -5.25
CA ALA A 174 -0.82 -21.17 -5.77
C ALA A 174 -1.07 -20.93 -7.25
N VAL A 175 -1.18 -19.67 -7.64
CA VAL A 175 -1.37 -19.22 -9.02
C VAL A 175 -0.21 -18.30 -9.40
N THR A 176 0.52 -18.67 -10.43
CA THR A 176 1.70 -17.93 -10.92
C THR A 176 1.79 -18.05 -12.43
N ASP A 177 2.41 -17.11 -13.08
CA ASP A 177 2.72 -17.15 -14.52
C ASP A 177 3.99 -18.01 -14.85
N GLY A 178 4.62 -18.59 -13.83
CA GLY A 178 5.78 -19.49 -13.98
C GLY A 178 7.14 -18.80 -14.01
N ALA A 179 7.26 -17.51 -13.71
CA ALA A 179 8.56 -16.86 -13.56
C ALA A 179 9.38 -17.50 -12.43
N ASP A 180 10.70 -17.65 -12.64
CA ASP A 180 11.56 -18.48 -11.77
C ASP A 180 11.60 -18.02 -10.31
N TRP A 181 11.62 -16.73 -10.05
CA TRP A 181 11.63 -16.19 -8.68
C TRP A 181 10.36 -16.56 -7.87
N ARG A 182 9.27 -16.87 -8.54
CA ARG A 182 7.99 -17.23 -7.93
C ARG A 182 7.98 -18.67 -7.44
N LYS A 183 8.80 -19.54 -8.02
CA LYS A 183 8.93 -20.94 -7.61
C LYS A 183 9.56 -21.10 -6.23
N ALA A 184 10.32 -20.10 -5.79
CA ALA A 184 10.96 -20.12 -4.47
C ALA A 184 10.00 -19.77 -3.31
N LEU A 185 8.76 -19.33 -3.62
CA LEU A 185 7.73 -18.98 -2.62
C LEU A 185 6.77 -20.14 -2.29
N HIS A 186 7.04 -21.37 -2.78
CA HIS A 186 6.17 -22.54 -2.62
C HIS A 186 6.80 -23.66 -1.85
#